data_7bc802a3ee4e83d0d0f41a7ad63d519b
#
_entry.id   7bc802a3ee4e83d0d0f41a7ad63d519b
#
_cell.length_a   1.000
_cell.length_b   1.000
_cell.length_c   1.000
_cell.angle_alpha   90.00
_cell.angle_beta   90.00
_cell.angle_gamma   90.00
#
_symmetry.space_group_name_H-M   'P 1'
#
loop_
_entity.id
_entity.type
_entity.pdbx_description
1 polymer ?
#
loop_
_entity_poly.entity_id
_entity_poly.type
_entity_poly.pdbx_seq_one_letter_code
_entity_poly.pdbx_strand_id
1 'polypeptide(L)'
;IGRSKRFRKSIKHFNKAITAKREALQISAVYTGVVITISSILMYIVEGGVQEENFGSIPRCLWWSVVTVTTVGYGDTFPVTVLGKLVAAVTAICGIAVFAIPIGIISAGFTESIGSENSHENS
;
A
#
# COMPACT_ATOMS: atom_id res chain seq x y z
N ILE A 1 -29.75 -17.20 -11.80
CA ILE A 1 -28.83 -17.80 -12.80
C ILE A 1 -28.06 -16.69 -13.53
N GLY A 2 -28.75 -15.63 -13.99
CA GLY A 2 -28.08 -14.49 -14.62
C GLY A 2 -27.10 -13.76 -13.74
N ARG A 3 -27.37 -13.65 -12.43
CA ARG A 3 -26.50 -13.06 -11.45
C ARG A 3 -25.21 -13.86 -11.26
N SER A 4 -25.31 -15.19 -11.26
CA SER A 4 -24.14 -16.07 -11.12
C SER A 4 -23.17 -15.92 -12.28
N LYS A 5 -23.68 -15.81 -13.50
CA LYS A 5 -22.85 -15.61 -14.70
C LYS A 5 -22.16 -14.25 -14.67
N ARG A 6 -22.87 -13.18 -14.29
CA ARG A 6 -22.29 -11.84 -14.17
C ARG A 6 -21.21 -11.79 -13.08
N PHE A 7 -21.47 -12.42 -11.96
CA PHE A 7 -20.54 -12.48 -10.85
C PHE A 7 -19.26 -13.23 -11.23
N ARG A 8 -19.40 -14.39 -11.89
CA ARG A 8 -18.25 -15.15 -12.38
C ARG A 8 -17.45 -14.38 -13.41
N LYS A 9 -18.12 -13.66 -14.29
CA LYS A 9 -17.49 -12.83 -15.30
C LYS A 9 -16.69 -11.70 -14.66
N SER A 10 -17.24 -11.03 -13.67
CA SER A 10 -16.56 -9.97 -12.91
C SER A 10 -15.31 -10.49 -12.19
N ILE A 11 -15.41 -11.65 -11.55
CA ILE A 11 -14.27 -12.30 -10.89
C ILE A 11 -13.19 -12.67 -11.90
N LYS A 12 -13.59 -13.20 -13.05
CA LYS A 12 -12.67 -13.57 -14.12
C LYS A 12 -11.90 -12.36 -14.64
N HIS A 13 -12.57 -11.23 -14.84
CA HIS A 13 -11.93 -9.97 -15.25
C HIS A 13 -10.96 -9.46 -14.19
N PHE A 14 -11.35 -9.52 -12.93
CA PHE A 14 -10.51 -9.11 -11.82
C PHE A 14 -9.24 -9.97 -11.72
N ASN A 15 -9.40 -11.30 -11.79
CA ASN A 15 -8.28 -12.23 -11.77
C ASN A 15 -7.35 -12.03 -12.97
N LYS A 16 -7.90 -11.76 -14.14
CA LYS A 16 -7.12 -11.50 -15.35
C LYS A 16 -6.30 -10.22 -15.20
N ALA A 17 -6.90 -9.17 -14.65
CA ALA A 17 -6.19 -7.90 -14.41
C ALA A 17 -5.03 -8.09 -13.43
N ILE A 18 -5.24 -8.81 -12.33
CA ILE A 18 -4.21 -9.10 -11.34
C ILE A 18 -3.10 -9.95 -11.96
N THR A 19 -3.45 -11.00 -12.69
CA THR A 19 -2.47 -11.91 -13.31
C THR A 19 -1.63 -11.19 -14.35
N ALA A 20 -2.24 -10.34 -15.19
CA ALA A 20 -1.54 -9.60 -16.22
C ALA A 20 -0.53 -8.59 -15.63
N LYS A 21 -0.78 -8.08 -14.44
CA LYS A 21 0.08 -7.07 -13.78
C LYS A 21 0.83 -7.65 -12.57
N ARG A 22 0.99 -8.95 -12.52
CA ARG A 22 1.61 -9.66 -11.39
C ARG A 22 3.00 -9.14 -11.06
N GLU A 23 3.85 -8.94 -12.07
CA GLU A 23 5.21 -8.44 -11.86
C GLU A 23 5.21 -7.06 -11.21
N ALA A 24 4.36 -6.16 -11.69
CA ALA A 24 4.24 -4.81 -11.15
C ALA A 24 3.75 -4.84 -9.69
N LEU A 25 2.80 -5.72 -9.38
CA LEU A 25 2.31 -5.91 -8.01
C LEU A 25 3.38 -6.47 -7.09
N GLN A 26 4.19 -7.41 -7.58
CA GLN A 26 5.32 -7.97 -6.81
C GLN A 26 6.36 -6.89 -6.51
N ILE A 27 6.71 -6.07 -7.48
CA ILE A 27 7.63 -4.95 -7.31
C ILE A 27 7.09 -3.96 -6.28
N SER A 28 5.80 -3.63 -6.36
CA SER A 28 5.15 -2.75 -5.39
C SER A 28 5.19 -3.32 -3.97
N ALA A 29 4.97 -4.62 -3.81
CA ALA A 29 5.03 -5.29 -2.51
C ALA A 29 6.43 -5.23 -1.92
N VAL A 30 7.47 -5.48 -2.73
CA VAL A 30 8.87 -5.37 -2.30
C VAL A 30 9.19 -3.93 -1.89
N TYR A 31 8.77 -2.96 -2.70
CA TYR A 31 8.99 -1.54 -2.41
C TYR A 31 8.32 -1.16 -1.08
N THR A 32 7.10 -1.62 -0.84
CA THR A 32 6.38 -1.41 0.41
C THR A 32 7.18 -1.94 1.61
N GLY A 33 7.67 -3.17 1.50
CA GLY A 33 8.47 -3.79 2.54
C GLY A 33 9.75 -3.02 2.84
N VAL A 34 10.43 -2.53 1.79
CA VAL A 34 11.63 -1.71 1.93
C VAL A 34 11.31 -0.39 2.64
N VAL A 35 10.25 0.30 2.23
CA VAL A 35 9.83 1.57 2.85
C VAL A 35 9.52 1.36 4.34
N ILE A 36 8.77 0.33 4.67
CA ILE A 36 8.41 0.01 6.06
C ILE A 36 9.67 -0.28 6.88
N THR A 37 10.59 -1.07 6.36
CA THR A 37 11.83 -1.44 7.06
C THR A 37 12.70 -0.21 7.30
N ILE A 38 12.96 0.59 6.28
CA ILE A 38 13.80 1.78 6.37
C ILE A 38 13.18 2.79 7.34
N SER A 39 11.88 3.04 7.22
CA SER A 39 11.16 3.96 8.11
C SER A 39 11.22 3.53 9.56
N SER A 40 11.09 2.22 9.81
CA SER A 40 11.18 1.66 11.17
C SER A 40 12.56 1.88 11.78
N ILE A 41 13.61 1.63 11.01
CA ILE A 41 14.99 1.80 11.46
C ILE A 41 15.28 3.28 11.76
N LEU A 42 14.89 4.17 10.85
CA LEU A 42 15.09 5.61 11.03
C LEU A 42 14.32 6.12 12.25
N MET A 43 13.09 5.69 12.44
CA MET A 43 12.28 6.09 13.58
C MET A 43 12.88 5.55 14.89
N TYR A 44 13.39 4.34 14.90
CA TYR A 44 14.08 3.77 16.05
C TYR A 44 15.29 4.62 16.45
N ILE A 45 16.08 5.05 15.47
CA ILE A 45 17.28 5.87 15.74
C ILE A 45 16.89 7.24 16.29
N VAL A 46 15.85 7.88 15.72
CA VAL A 46 15.46 9.25 16.04
C VAL A 46 14.62 9.34 17.32
N GLU A 47 13.65 8.42 17.48
CA GLU A 47 12.66 8.48 18.57
C GLU A 47 12.90 7.45 19.67
N GLY A 48 13.66 6.41 19.42
CA GLY A 48 13.84 5.30 20.36
C GLY A 48 14.40 5.72 21.71
N GLY A 49 15.28 6.72 21.74
CA GLY A 49 15.85 7.24 22.98
C GLY A 49 14.94 8.23 23.70
N VAL A 50 14.01 8.86 22.99
CA VAL A 50 13.08 9.86 23.54
C VAL A 50 11.78 9.21 24.00
N GLN A 51 11.30 8.21 23.26
CA GLN A 51 10.04 7.50 23.53
C GLN A 51 10.28 5.99 23.58
N GLU A 52 10.95 5.51 24.60
CA GLU A 52 11.24 4.08 24.73
C GLU A 52 10.01 3.20 24.74
N GLU A 53 8.89 3.69 25.29
CA GLU A 53 7.64 2.94 25.35
C GLU A 53 7.03 2.73 23.97
N ASN A 54 7.14 3.70 23.08
CA ASN A 54 6.49 3.66 21.76
C ASN A 54 7.45 3.27 20.64
N PHE A 55 8.72 3.65 20.72
CA PHE A 55 9.70 3.45 19.66
C PHE A 55 11.01 2.80 20.16
N GLY A 56 10.97 2.19 21.35
CA GLY A 56 12.16 1.60 21.97
C GLY A 56 12.57 0.24 21.41
N SER A 57 11.87 -0.29 20.42
CA SER A 57 12.23 -1.55 19.79
C SER A 57 11.83 -1.52 18.31
N ILE A 58 12.51 -2.34 17.50
CA ILE A 58 12.20 -2.46 16.06
C ILE A 58 10.75 -2.92 15.83
N PRO A 59 10.21 -3.93 16.53
CA PRO A 59 8.81 -4.32 16.37
C PRO A 59 7.82 -3.19 16.63
N ARG A 60 8.06 -2.34 17.59
CA ARG A 60 7.21 -1.17 17.88
C ARG A 60 7.28 -0.15 16.75
N CYS A 61 8.45 0.08 16.21
CA CYS A 61 8.65 0.97 15.07
C CYS A 61 8.01 0.39 13.81
N LEU A 62 8.08 -0.93 13.61
CA LEU A 62 7.40 -1.62 12.51
C LEU A 62 5.90 -1.42 12.58
N TRP A 63 5.31 -1.52 13.76
CA TRP A 63 3.87 -1.28 13.96
C TRP A 63 3.51 0.13 13.49
N TRP A 64 4.25 1.14 13.96
CA TRP A 64 4.03 2.53 13.56
C TRP A 64 4.16 2.70 12.04
N SER A 65 5.20 2.11 11.43
CA SER A 65 5.43 2.20 9.99
C SER A 65 4.27 1.59 9.19
N VAL A 66 3.81 0.40 9.58
CA VAL A 66 2.70 -0.27 8.92
C VAL A 66 1.44 0.59 9.00
N VAL A 67 1.11 1.09 10.18
CA VAL A 67 -0.06 1.94 10.40
C VAL A 67 0.03 3.23 9.57
N THR A 68 1.22 3.80 9.45
CA THR A 68 1.45 5.04 8.71
C THR A 68 1.40 4.81 7.19
N VAL A 69 2.11 3.81 6.70
CA VAL A 69 2.17 3.49 5.27
C VAL A 69 0.80 3.06 4.74
N THR A 70 0.04 2.30 5.52
CA THR A 70 -1.30 1.87 5.14
C THR A 70 -2.36 2.97 5.28
N THR A 71 -1.98 4.14 5.75
CA THR A 71 -2.86 5.30 5.99
C THR A 71 -3.94 5.07 7.04
N VAL A 72 -3.80 4.03 7.87
CA VAL A 72 -4.75 3.76 8.96
C VAL A 72 -4.66 4.85 10.02
N GLY A 73 -3.44 5.15 10.47
CA GLY A 73 -3.19 6.27 11.38
C GLY A 73 -3.96 6.18 12.69
N TYR A 74 -3.80 5.09 13.43
CA TYR A 74 -4.49 4.93 14.71
C TYR A 74 -4.17 6.06 15.72
N GLY A 75 -2.96 6.63 15.63
CA GLY A 75 -2.55 7.67 16.56
C GLY A 75 -2.14 7.19 17.94
N ASP A 76 -1.99 5.88 18.11
CA ASP A 76 -1.50 5.27 19.36
C ASP A 76 -0.02 5.54 19.59
N THR A 77 0.75 5.64 18.50
CA THR A 77 2.17 6.01 18.55
C THR A 77 2.43 7.07 17.49
N PHE A 78 3.18 8.10 17.83
CA PHE A 78 3.53 9.19 16.91
C PHE A 78 4.83 9.84 17.35
N PRO A 79 5.63 10.40 16.40
CA PRO A 79 6.89 11.05 16.74
C PRO A 79 6.66 12.40 17.44
N VAL A 80 7.55 12.74 18.36
CA VAL A 80 7.53 14.02 19.07
C VAL A 80 8.71 14.91 18.71
N THR A 81 9.80 14.34 18.17
CA THR A 81 10.97 15.12 17.73
C THR A 81 10.75 15.71 16.35
N VAL A 82 11.46 16.79 16.03
CA VAL A 82 11.40 17.41 14.69
C VAL A 82 11.90 16.45 13.63
N LEU A 83 13.00 15.75 13.88
CA LEU A 83 13.54 14.75 12.95
C LEU A 83 12.56 13.60 12.74
N GLY A 84 11.94 13.12 13.83
CA GLY A 84 10.94 12.07 13.76
C GLY A 84 9.72 12.48 12.95
N LYS A 85 9.28 13.72 13.10
CA LYS A 85 8.16 14.27 12.30
C LYS A 85 8.52 14.36 10.82
N LEU A 86 9.77 14.71 10.49
CA LEU A 86 10.26 14.74 9.11
C LEU A 86 10.28 13.32 8.51
N VAL A 87 10.78 12.34 9.27
CA VAL A 87 10.76 10.93 8.85
C VAL A 87 9.32 10.48 8.61
N ALA A 88 8.41 10.83 9.52
CA ALA A 88 6.99 10.48 9.41
C ALA A 88 6.36 11.10 8.17
N ALA A 89 6.66 12.36 7.87
CA ALA A 89 6.14 13.06 6.70
C ALA A 89 6.59 12.38 5.40
N VAL A 90 7.88 12.07 5.29
CA VAL A 90 8.43 11.38 4.12
C VAL A 90 7.82 9.98 3.99
N THR A 91 7.69 9.26 5.10
CA THR A 91 7.08 7.92 5.13
C THR A 91 5.63 7.97 4.67
N ALA A 92 4.87 8.95 5.12
CA ALA A 92 3.47 9.12 4.73
C ALA A 92 3.33 9.38 3.23
N ILE A 93 4.19 10.23 2.68
CA ILE A 93 4.20 10.53 1.23
C ILE A 93 4.56 9.27 0.44
N CYS A 94 5.60 8.54 0.87
CA CYS A 94 5.99 7.27 0.26
C CYS A 94 4.85 6.24 0.34
N GLY A 95 4.12 6.22 1.45
CA GLY A 95 2.98 5.34 1.65
C GLY A 95 1.86 5.60 0.64
N ILE A 96 1.55 6.85 0.39
CA ILE A 96 0.55 7.22 -0.63
C ILE A 96 0.99 6.72 -2.00
N ALA A 97 2.24 6.95 -2.39
CA ALA A 97 2.79 6.49 -3.66
C ALA A 97 2.78 4.96 -3.77
N VAL A 98 3.15 4.28 -2.69
CA VAL A 98 3.18 2.81 -2.61
C VAL A 98 1.83 2.20 -2.92
N PHE A 99 0.75 2.76 -2.38
CA PHE A 99 -0.61 2.25 -2.61
C PHE A 99 -1.23 2.77 -3.90
N ALA A 100 -0.88 3.97 -4.34
CA ALA A 100 -1.41 4.53 -5.58
C ALA A 100 -1.01 3.69 -6.80
N ILE A 101 0.23 3.19 -6.83
CA ILE A 101 0.74 2.40 -7.97
C ILE A 101 -0.05 1.10 -8.16
N PRO A 102 -0.15 0.18 -7.17
CA PRO A 102 -0.89 -1.06 -7.37
C PRO A 102 -2.39 -0.85 -7.57
N ILE A 103 -2.99 0.10 -6.88
CA ILE A 103 -4.41 0.43 -7.05
C ILE A 103 -4.66 0.95 -8.47
N GLY A 104 -3.79 1.85 -8.96
CA GLY A 104 -3.89 2.38 -10.31
C GLY A 104 -3.72 1.31 -11.38
N ILE A 105 -2.79 0.38 -11.20
CA ILE A 105 -2.54 -0.73 -12.12
C ILE A 105 -3.75 -1.66 -12.19
N ILE A 106 -4.29 -2.06 -11.05
CA ILE A 106 -5.47 -2.94 -10.98
C ILE A 106 -6.68 -2.26 -11.61
N SER A 107 -6.90 -0.99 -11.28
CA SER A 107 -8.01 -0.19 -11.81
C SER A 107 -7.91 -0.02 -13.33
N ALA A 108 -6.73 0.31 -13.85
CA ALA A 108 -6.49 0.47 -15.28
C ALA A 108 -6.68 -0.86 -16.02
N GLY A 109 -6.14 -1.95 -15.49
CA GLY A 109 -6.30 -3.29 -16.09
C GLY A 109 -7.75 -3.73 -16.13
N PHE A 110 -8.51 -3.48 -15.08
CA PHE A 110 -9.93 -3.80 -15.00
C PHE A 110 -10.72 -2.96 -16.00
N THR A 111 -10.44 -1.67 -16.09
CA THR A 111 -11.09 -0.75 -17.04
C THR A 111 -10.81 -1.14 -18.48
N GLU A 112 -9.56 -1.48 -18.81
CA GLU A 112 -9.19 -1.95 -20.15
C GLU A 112 -9.93 -3.21 -20.53
N SER A 113 -10.06 -4.15 -19.60
CA SER A 113 -10.77 -5.42 -19.82
C SER A 113 -12.25 -5.17 -20.12
N ILE A 114 -12.90 -4.31 -19.34
CA ILE A 114 -14.32 -3.94 -19.55
C ILE A 114 -14.48 -3.14 -20.85
N GLY A 115 -13.59 -2.20 -21.11
CA GLY A 115 -13.61 -1.37 -22.33
C GLY A 115 -13.48 -2.21 -23.59
N SER A 116 -12.58 -3.18 -23.59
CA SER A 116 -12.40 -4.12 -24.72
C SER A 116 -13.67 -4.92 -24.99
N GLU A 117 -14.33 -5.39 -23.92
CA GLU A 117 -15.58 -6.15 -24.04
C GLU A 117 -16.71 -5.31 -24.59
N ASN A 118 -16.87 -4.08 -24.09
CA ASN A 118 -17.89 -3.14 -24.59
C ASN A 118 -17.66 -2.80 -26.05
N SER A 119 -16.41 -2.65 -26.48
CA SER A 119 -16.06 -2.41 -27.89
C SER A 119 -16.50 -3.58 -28.78
N HIS A 120 -16.37 -4.80 -28.33
CA HIS A 120 -16.82 -5.99 -29.05
C HIS A 120 -18.36 -6.06 -29.11
N GLU A 121 -19.06 -5.66 -28.06
CA GLU A 121 -20.54 -5.66 -28.07
C GLU A 121 -21.09 -4.61 -29.02
N ASN A 122 -20.42 -3.47 -29.17
CA ASN A 122 -20.88 -2.38 -30.03
C ASN A 122 -20.50 -2.53 -31.50
N SER A 123 -19.69 -3.51 -31.84
CA SER A 123 -19.33 -3.82 -33.24
C SER A 123 -20.02 -5.05 -33.74
#